data_cd75ebd35f47ac560483e985381cfd2a
#
_entry.id   cd75ebd35f47ac560483e985381cfd2a
#
_cell.length_a   1.000
_cell.length_b   1.000
_cell.length_c   1.000
_cell.angle_alpha   90.00
_cell.angle_beta   90.00
_cell.angle_gamma   90.00
#
_symmetry.space_group_name_H-M   'P 1'
#
loop_
_entity.id
_entity.type
_entity.pdbx_description
1 polymer ?
#
loop_
_entity_poly.entity_id
_entity_poly.type
_entity_poly.pdbx_seq_one_letter_code
_entity_poly.pdbx_strand_id
1 'polypeptide(L)'
;MSKSKNTLLFNISNENKFFNSIVELKKEIKLKNIIIDFNTLSFEKFSEDLNYLFIESQNNKKSFVIVNSDFKSEYYNLNMNIVPSLQEAIDIIEIEEIERDLGLL
;
A
#
# COMPACT_ATOMS: atom_id res chain seq x y z
N MET A 1 -11.81 -14.57 4.39
CA MET A 1 -11.94 -13.16 4.77
C MET A 1 -12.48 -12.38 3.60
N SER A 2 -13.59 -11.72 3.78
CA SER A 2 -14.22 -10.99 2.69
C SER A 2 -13.34 -9.86 2.17
N LYS A 3 -12.61 -9.20 3.05
CA LYS A 3 -11.74 -8.09 2.66
C LYS A 3 -10.61 -8.50 1.74
N SER A 4 -10.15 -9.75 1.80
CA SER A 4 -9.08 -10.20 0.94
C SER A 4 -9.49 -10.29 -0.52
N LYS A 5 -10.79 -10.32 -0.81
CA LYS A 5 -11.28 -10.32 -2.18
C LYS A 5 -11.00 -9.01 -2.91
N ASN A 6 -10.93 -7.92 -2.16
CA ASN A 6 -10.72 -6.58 -2.72
C ASN A 6 -9.31 -6.06 -2.45
N THR A 7 -8.43 -6.90 -1.94
CA THR A 7 -7.08 -6.50 -1.57
C THR A 7 -6.06 -7.44 -2.19
N LEU A 8 -5.07 -6.87 -2.84
CA LEU A 8 -3.94 -7.62 -3.39
C LEU A 8 -2.69 -7.32 -2.58
N LEU A 9 -1.92 -8.37 -2.33
CA LEU A 9 -0.65 -8.26 -1.64
C LEU A 9 0.49 -8.48 -2.65
N PHE A 10 1.39 -7.51 -2.73
CA PHE A 10 2.61 -7.61 -3.53
C PHE A 10 3.77 -7.76 -2.57
N ASN A 11 4.45 -8.90 -2.64
CA ASN A 11 5.58 -9.20 -1.76
C ASN A 11 6.86 -8.88 -2.51
N ILE A 12 7.55 -7.82 -2.07
CA ILE A 12 8.73 -7.30 -2.76
C ILE A 12 9.96 -7.58 -1.92
N SER A 13 10.71 -8.61 -2.29
CA SER A 13 11.92 -9.01 -1.55
C SER A 13 13.21 -8.47 -2.17
N ASN A 14 13.13 -7.90 -3.38
CA ASN A 14 14.29 -7.25 -4.01
C ASN A 14 13.79 -6.19 -5.00
N GLU A 15 14.72 -5.34 -5.46
CA GLU A 15 14.37 -4.21 -6.33
C GLU A 15 13.77 -4.65 -7.65
N ASN A 16 14.29 -5.73 -8.24
CA ASN A 16 13.79 -6.20 -9.52
C ASN A 16 12.32 -6.61 -9.44
N LYS A 17 11.90 -7.16 -8.32
CA LYS A 17 10.49 -7.53 -8.14
C LYS A 17 9.59 -6.31 -8.19
N PHE A 18 10.04 -5.18 -7.64
CA PHE A 18 9.27 -3.96 -7.72
C PHE A 18 9.12 -3.51 -9.18
N PHE A 19 10.22 -3.43 -9.89
CA PHE A 19 10.19 -3.00 -11.30
C PHE A 19 9.34 -3.91 -12.14
N ASN A 20 9.40 -5.22 -11.88
CA ASN A 20 8.60 -6.19 -12.63
C ASN A 20 7.11 -6.08 -12.30
N SER A 21 6.76 -5.53 -11.14
CA SER A 21 5.37 -5.41 -10.69
C SER A 21 4.73 -4.08 -11.04
N ILE A 22 5.52 -3.07 -11.46
CA ILE A 22 5.01 -1.71 -11.56
C ILE A 22 3.85 -1.57 -12.56
N VAL A 23 3.91 -2.29 -13.68
CA VAL A 23 2.86 -2.21 -14.69
C VAL A 23 1.55 -2.78 -14.14
N GLU A 24 1.63 -3.91 -13.46
CA GLU A 24 0.47 -4.52 -12.84
C GLU A 24 -0.07 -3.64 -11.71
N LEU A 25 0.82 -3.07 -10.89
CA LEU A 25 0.42 -2.18 -9.82
C LEU A 25 -0.38 -0.99 -10.37
N LYS A 26 0.10 -0.36 -11.44
CA LYS A 26 -0.58 0.80 -12.01
C LYS A 26 -1.98 0.48 -12.49
N LYS A 27 -2.21 -0.77 -12.89
CA LYS A 27 -3.54 -1.20 -13.32
C LYS A 27 -4.42 -1.55 -12.13
N GLU A 28 -3.89 -2.31 -11.18
CA GLU A 28 -4.68 -2.83 -10.07
C GLU A 28 -5.07 -1.79 -9.03
N ILE A 29 -4.29 -0.71 -8.89
CA ILE A 29 -4.63 0.34 -7.91
C ILE A 29 -5.96 1.03 -8.21
N LYS A 30 -6.43 0.92 -9.44
CA LYS A 30 -7.72 1.50 -9.82
C LYS A 30 -8.88 0.59 -9.45
N LEU A 31 -8.60 -0.68 -9.20
CA LEU A 31 -9.64 -1.70 -9.03
C LEU A 31 -9.67 -2.29 -7.64
N LYS A 32 -8.55 -2.30 -6.92
CA LYS A 32 -8.43 -3.00 -5.65
C LYS A 32 -7.58 -2.22 -4.67
N ASN A 33 -7.74 -2.56 -3.39
CA ASN A 33 -6.82 -2.09 -2.36
C ASN A 33 -5.49 -2.82 -2.54
N ILE A 34 -4.39 -2.13 -2.26
CA ILE A 34 -3.05 -2.68 -2.49
C ILE A 34 -2.25 -2.63 -1.20
N ILE A 35 -1.59 -3.73 -0.88
CA ILE A 35 -0.56 -3.78 0.14
C ILE A 35 0.74 -4.15 -0.55
N ILE A 36 1.79 -3.35 -0.36
CA ILE A 36 3.12 -3.70 -0.84
C ILE A 36 3.98 -4.00 0.38
N ASP A 37 4.39 -5.25 0.51
CA ASP A 37 5.24 -5.69 1.62
C ASP A 37 6.68 -5.73 1.15
N PHE A 38 7.47 -4.75 1.58
CA PHE A 38 8.90 -4.69 1.25
C PHE A 38 9.76 -5.53 2.17
N ASN A 39 9.15 -6.13 3.20
CA ASN A 39 9.90 -6.86 4.22
C ASN A 39 10.93 -5.94 4.89
N THR A 40 12.22 -6.24 4.80
CA THR A 40 13.26 -5.37 5.33
C THR A 40 13.94 -4.51 4.27
N LEU A 41 13.51 -4.64 3.02
CA LEU A 41 14.10 -3.89 1.92
C LEU A 41 13.77 -2.41 2.02
N SER A 42 14.78 -1.55 1.88
CA SER A 42 14.56 -0.11 1.84
C SER A 42 13.77 0.25 0.58
N PHE A 43 12.70 1.04 0.74
CA PHE A 43 11.84 1.44 -0.38
C PHE A 43 12.06 2.90 -0.80
N GLU A 44 12.99 3.59 -0.17
CA GLU A 44 13.15 5.04 -0.37
C GLU A 44 13.47 5.41 -1.82
N LYS A 45 14.22 4.58 -2.52
CA LYS A 45 14.55 4.83 -3.92
C LYS A 45 13.34 4.73 -4.85
N PHE A 46 12.24 4.14 -4.38
CA PHE A 46 11.00 4.03 -5.15
C PHE A 46 9.96 5.08 -4.75
N SER A 47 10.36 6.06 -3.94
CA SER A 47 9.39 6.96 -3.30
C SER A 47 8.53 7.73 -4.31
N GLU A 48 9.08 8.11 -5.46
CA GLU A 48 8.28 8.81 -6.47
C GLU A 48 7.19 7.92 -7.04
N ASP A 49 7.55 6.67 -7.40
CA ASP A 49 6.57 5.72 -7.91
C ASP A 49 5.52 5.38 -6.85
N LEU A 50 5.97 5.20 -5.62
CA LEU A 50 5.05 4.86 -4.53
C LEU A 50 4.07 6.00 -4.25
N ASN A 51 4.57 7.23 -4.29
CA ASN A 51 3.71 8.40 -4.09
C ASN A 51 2.67 8.50 -5.20
N TYR A 52 3.07 8.27 -6.45
CA TYR A 52 2.14 8.24 -7.56
C TYR A 52 1.05 7.19 -7.35
N LEU A 53 1.45 5.99 -6.98
CA LEU A 53 0.51 4.88 -6.75
C LEU A 53 -0.45 5.21 -5.61
N PHE A 54 0.05 5.81 -4.55
CA PHE A 54 -0.76 6.19 -3.40
C PHE A 54 -1.83 7.21 -3.81
N ILE A 55 -1.44 8.26 -4.52
CA ILE A 55 -2.36 9.30 -4.95
C ILE A 55 -3.42 8.73 -5.90
N GLU A 56 -2.99 7.89 -6.85
CA GLU A 56 -3.94 7.27 -7.79
C GLU A 56 -4.91 6.34 -7.08
N SER A 57 -4.45 5.61 -6.08
CA SER A 57 -5.34 4.78 -5.28
C SER A 57 -6.42 5.62 -4.60
N GLN A 58 -6.01 6.73 -3.99
CA GLN A 58 -6.96 7.62 -3.31
C GLN A 58 -7.97 8.21 -4.31
N ASN A 59 -7.51 8.60 -5.49
CA ASN A 59 -8.40 9.14 -6.51
C ASN A 59 -9.43 8.11 -6.96
N ASN A 60 -9.11 6.85 -6.86
CA ASN A 60 -10.02 5.76 -7.23
C ASN A 60 -10.76 5.18 -6.02
N LYS A 61 -10.69 5.84 -4.86
CA LYS A 61 -11.36 5.41 -3.64
C LYS A 61 -10.90 4.05 -3.18
N LYS A 62 -9.60 3.80 -3.27
CA LYS A 62 -8.98 2.56 -2.82
C LYS A 62 -7.90 2.85 -1.79
N SER A 63 -7.54 1.83 -1.02
CA SER A 63 -6.50 1.94 0.00
C SER A 63 -5.17 1.45 -0.55
N PHE A 64 -4.08 2.06 -0.09
CA PHE A 64 -2.73 1.72 -0.51
C PHE A 64 -1.84 1.78 0.72
N VAL A 65 -1.27 0.66 1.12
CA VAL A 65 -0.48 0.58 2.35
C VAL A 65 0.85 -0.10 2.05
N ILE A 66 1.91 0.46 2.60
CA ILE A 66 3.27 -0.08 2.50
C ILE A 66 3.62 -0.73 3.82
N VAL A 67 4.14 -1.96 3.76
CA VAL A 67 4.64 -2.67 4.93
C VAL A 67 6.15 -2.72 4.84
N ASN A 68 6.81 -2.31 5.91
CA ASN A 68 8.25 -2.45 6.04
C ASN A 68 8.56 -2.85 7.48
N SER A 69 9.09 -4.07 7.68
CA SER A 69 9.35 -4.58 9.02
C SER A 69 10.55 -3.87 9.68
N ASP A 70 11.36 -3.16 8.89
CA ASP A 70 12.42 -2.30 9.40
C ASP A 70 11.92 -0.86 9.49
N PHE A 71 10.82 -0.67 10.23
CA PHE A 71 10.13 0.61 10.33
C PHE A 71 11.01 1.67 11.00
N LYS A 72 10.99 2.87 10.42
CA LYS A 72 11.76 4.01 10.93
C LYS A 72 10.82 5.16 11.25
N SER A 73 11.17 5.92 12.28
CA SER A 73 10.33 7.03 12.72
C SER A 73 10.18 8.12 11.66
N GLU A 74 11.16 8.29 10.77
CA GLU A 74 11.05 9.24 9.67
C GLU A 74 9.88 8.94 8.74
N TYR A 75 9.39 7.70 8.72
CA TYR A 75 8.27 7.33 7.85
C TYR A 75 7.00 8.07 8.22
N TYR A 76 6.88 8.56 9.46
CA TYR A 76 5.74 9.36 9.86
C TYR A 76 5.64 10.69 9.10
N ASN A 77 6.76 11.14 8.52
CA ASN A 77 6.77 12.38 7.75
C ASN A 77 6.38 12.19 6.30
N LEU A 78 6.16 10.96 5.86
CA LEU A 78 5.74 10.67 4.50
C LEU A 78 4.22 10.68 4.43
N ASN A 79 3.69 11.20 3.32
CA ASN A 79 2.24 11.28 3.11
C ASN A 79 1.67 9.97 2.58
N MET A 80 2.10 8.86 3.17
CA MET A 80 1.66 7.54 2.77
C MET A 80 1.43 6.69 4.01
N ASN A 81 0.60 5.67 3.88
CA ASN A 81 0.40 4.72 4.96
C ASN A 81 1.54 3.70 4.95
N ILE A 82 2.42 3.79 5.93
CA ILE A 82 3.55 2.87 6.08
C ILE A 82 3.47 2.26 7.47
N VAL A 83 3.46 0.94 7.55
CA VAL A 83 3.32 0.23 8.82
C VAL A 83 4.34 -0.89 8.91
N PRO A 84 4.67 -1.35 10.12
CA PRO A 84 5.70 -2.38 10.29
C PRO A 84 5.23 -3.81 10.09
N SER A 85 3.92 -4.06 10.00
CA SER A 85 3.43 -5.43 9.88
C SER A 85 2.26 -5.53 8.92
N LEU A 86 2.10 -6.73 8.36
CA LEU A 86 0.98 -7.02 7.46
C LEU A 86 -0.37 -6.88 8.19
N GLN A 87 -0.42 -7.27 9.46
CA GLN A 87 -1.66 -7.16 10.21
C GLN A 87 -2.11 -5.70 10.35
N GLU A 88 -1.18 -4.80 10.61
CA GLU A 88 -1.51 -3.37 10.70
C GLU A 88 -1.99 -2.83 9.36
N ALA A 89 -1.42 -3.32 8.26
CA ALA A 89 -1.87 -2.90 6.93
C ALA A 89 -3.32 -3.35 6.68
N ILE A 90 -3.64 -4.58 7.05
CA ILE A 90 -5.00 -5.10 6.92
C ILE A 90 -5.96 -4.27 7.77
N ASP A 91 -5.56 -3.94 8.99
CA ASP A 91 -6.40 -3.14 9.90
C ASP A 91 -6.69 -1.76 9.32
N ILE A 92 -5.70 -1.12 8.72
CA ILE A 92 -5.89 0.19 8.08
C ILE A 92 -6.90 0.08 6.94
N ILE A 93 -6.76 -0.93 6.10
CA ILE A 93 -7.68 -1.09 4.96
C ILE A 93 -9.11 -1.33 5.44
N GLU A 94 -9.28 -2.14 6.48
CA GLU A 94 -10.62 -2.36 7.04
C GLU A 94 -11.24 -1.08 7.56
N ILE A 95 -10.46 -0.29 8.27
CA ILE A 95 -10.95 0.98 8.81
C ILE A 95 -11.32 1.93 7.67
N GLU A 96 -10.46 2.04 6.66
CA GLU A 96 -10.73 2.94 5.55
C GLU A 96 -11.96 2.51 4.75
N GLU A 97 -12.16 1.22 4.57
CA GLU A 97 -13.34 0.73 3.86
C GLU A 97 -14.62 1.07 4.64
N ILE A 98 -14.58 0.92 5.96
CA ILE A 98 -15.72 1.31 6.79
C ILE A 98 -15.97 2.80 6.67
N GLU A 99 -14.92 3.61 6.71
CA GLU A 99 -15.05 5.07 6.60
C GLU A 99 -15.62 5.49 5.25
N ARG A 100 -15.20 4.82 4.18
CA ARG A 100 -15.76 5.11 2.85
C ARG A 100 -17.23 4.73 2.77
N ASP A 101 -17.62 3.60 3.36
CA ASP A 101 -19.01 3.17 3.38
C ASP A 101 -19.88 4.16 4.15
N LEU A 102 -19.32 4.80 5.17
CA LEU A 102 -20.03 5.80 5.97
C LEU A 102 -19.95 7.20 5.36
N GLY A 103 -19.26 7.36 4.26
CA GLY A 103 -19.11 8.66 3.61
C GLY A 103 -18.13 9.61 4.30
N LEU A 104 -17.20 9.07 5.09
CA LEU A 104 -16.24 9.88 5.83
C LEU A 104 -14.94 10.14 5.06
N LEU A 105 -14.71 9.43 3.98
CA LEU A 105 -13.53 9.62 3.13
C LEU A 105 -13.94 10.08 1.74
#